data_9473a001306ec3d5d312a87b32d2dd04
#
_entry.id   9473a001306ec3d5d312a87b32d2dd04
#
_cell.length_a   1.000
_cell.length_b   1.000
_cell.length_c   1.000
_cell.angle_alpha   90.00
_cell.angle_beta   90.00
_cell.angle_gamma   90.00
#
_symmetry.space_group_name_H-M   'P 1'
#
loop_
_entity.id
_entity.type
_entity.pdbx_description
1 polymer ?
#
loop_
_entity_poly.entity_id
_entity_poly.type
_entity_poly.pdbx_seq_one_letter_code
_entity_poly.pdbx_strand_id
1 'polypeptide(L)'
;MEMNQKSAVNRTYKSTIFTMLFEDKQNLLELYNAVSGKHYTNPEMLEINTLENAIYMSMKNDVSFLIDSRLSLYEHQSTYSPNLPVRFLLYISSLYSSITREMNLYGTKAVELPLPYFMIFYNGEQEEPDKKILRLSDLYSVKAEKYNLELEAVMLNINCGHNRELLATSQTLGEYAEYTARVRKYAKEMELEEAVDRAIEECIQEGILRKFLEKNKMEAKNMSIFEYDQERHIKMERAEAVSYTHLTLPTSDLV
;
A
#
# COMPACT_ATOMS: atom_id res chain seq x y z
N MET A 1 1.21 -36.86 26.73
CA MET A 1 0.84 -35.45 26.88
C MET A 1 1.77 -34.65 25.96
N GLU A 2 1.48 -34.68 24.66
CA GLU A 2 2.29 -34.00 23.64
C GLU A 2 1.77 -32.58 23.48
N MET A 3 2.57 -31.62 23.93
CA MET A 3 2.28 -30.20 23.68
C MET A 3 2.61 -29.88 22.25
N ASN A 4 1.56 -29.62 21.49
CA ASN A 4 1.58 -29.13 20.12
C ASN A 4 2.28 -27.76 20.09
N GLN A 5 3.55 -27.73 19.70
CA GLN A 5 4.25 -26.50 19.35
C GLN A 5 3.65 -25.99 18.03
N LYS A 6 2.65 -25.12 18.14
CA LYS A 6 2.29 -24.24 17.02
C LYS A 6 3.50 -23.37 16.74
N SER A 7 4.16 -23.61 15.61
CA SER A 7 5.23 -22.78 15.09
C SER A 7 4.75 -21.32 15.08
N ALA A 8 5.47 -20.47 15.80
CA ALA A 8 5.30 -19.04 15.70
C ALA A 8 5.62 -18.65 14.22
N VAL A 9 4.60 -18.40 13.44
CA VAL A 9 4.73 -17.83 12.10
C VAL A 9 5.48 -16.52 12.29
N ASN A 10 6.67 -16.49 11.71
CA ASN A 10 7.59 -15.37 11.81
C ASN A 10 6.89 -14.13 11.22
N ARG A 11 6.46 -13.20 12.08
CA ARG A 11 5.73 -11.97 11.71
C ARG A 11 6.57 -10.94 10.94
N THR A 12 7.70 -11.37 10.39
CA THR A 12 8.69 -10.49 9.71
C THR A 12 8.43 -10.33 8.21
N TYR A 13 7.50 -11.06 7.61
CA TYR A 13 7.18 -10.95 6.19
C TYR A 13 5.96 -10.05 5.97
N LYS A 14 6.18 -8.74 5.92
CA LYS A 14 5.22 -7.76 5.40
C LYS A 14 5.75 -7.00 4.17
N SER A 15 6.69 -7.59 3.47
CA SER A 15 7.07 -7.08 2.16
C SER A 15 6.06 -7.60 1.15
N THR A 16 5.46 -6.71 0.37
CA THR A 16 4.59 -7.05 -0.76
C THR A 16 5.43 -7.11 -2.03
N ILE A 17 4.91 -7.72 -3.11
CA ILE A 17 5.56 -7.64 -4.43
C ILE A 17 5.76 -6.17 -4.84
N PHE A 18 4.77 -5.32 -4.54
CA PHE A 18 4.87 -3.88 -4.74
C PHE A 18 6.10 -3.28 -4.05
N THR A 19 6.28 -3.56 -2.77
CA THR A 19 7.43 -3.08 -2.00
C THR A 19 8.75 -3.55 -2.62
N MET A 20 8.86 -4.84 -2.95
CA MET A 20 10.08 -5.38 -3.57
C MET A 20 10.41 -4.74 -4.93
N LEU A 21 9.40 -4.43 -5.75
CA LEU A 21 9.60 -3.78 -7.03
C LEU A 21 10.09 -2.34 -6.87
N PHE A 22 9.56 -1.62 -5.89
CA PHE A 22 9.83 -0.20 -5.67
C PHE A 22 10.87 0.10 -4.58
N GLU A 23 11.51 -0.92 -3.98
CA GLU A 23 12.79 -0.80 -3.30
C GLU A 23 13.95 -0.53 -4.30
N ASP A 24 13.80 -0.92 -5.56
CA ASP A 24 14.73 -0.52 -6.61
C ASP A 24 14.57 0.96 -6.94
N LYS A 25 15.66 1.73 -6.77
CA LYS A 25 15.65 3.18 -6.96
C LYS A 25 15.26 3.63 -8.36
N GLN A 26 15.59 2.84 -9.39
CA GLN A 26 15.25 3.17 -10.77
C GLN A 26 13.74 3.05 -10.99
N ASN A 27 13.14 1.95 -10.52
CA ASN A 27 11.70 1.73 -10.58
C ASN A 27 10.94 2.78 -9.75
N LEU A 28 11.46 3.11 -8.56
CA LEU A 28 10.87 4.12 -7.69
C LEU A 28 10.92 5.51 -8.31
N LEU A 29 12.03 5.88 -8.97
CA LEU A 29 12.15 7.15 -9.67
C LEU A 29 11.19 7.25 -10.84
N GLU A 30 11.04 6.17 -11.61
CA GLU A 30 10.06 6.07 -12.70
C GLU A 30 8.64 6.31 -12.18
N LEU A 31 8.27 5.61 -11.09
CA LEU A 31 6.96 5.79 -10.44
C LEU A 31 6.76 7.22 -9.94
N TYR A 32 7.77 7.79 -9.26
CA TYR A 32 7.71 9.17 -8.80
C TYR A 32 7.51 10.17 -9.94
N ASN A 33 8.24 10.01 -11.04
CA ASN A 33 8.09 10.85 -12.23
C ASN A 33 6.67 10.73 -12.80
N ALA A 34 6.16 9.52 -12.94
CA ALA A 34 4.81 9.26 -13.48
C ALA A 34 3.71 9.89 -12.62
N VAL A 35 3.83 9.82 -11.29
CA VAL A 35 2.84 10.37 -10.35
C VAL A 35 2.94 11.89 -10.24
N SER A 36 4.17 12.44 -10.24
CA SER A 36 4.42 13.86 -9.98
C SER A 36 4.46 14.73 -11.24
N GLY A 37 4.50 14.11 -12.43
CA GLY A 37 4.73 14.82 -13.70
C GLY A 37 6.13 15.43 -13.81
N LYS A 38 7.10 14.94 -13.02
CA LYS A 38 8.50 15.35 -13.07
C LYS A 38 9.31 14.45 -13.99
N HIS A 39 10.55 14.85 -14.26
CA HIS A 39 11.44 14.14 -15.20
C HIS A 39 12.86 14.03 -14.63
N TYR A 40 12.98 13.48 -13.42
CA TYR A 40 14.28 13.20 -12.84
C TYR A 40 14.91 11.98 -13.54
N THR A 41 16.22 12.04 -13.79
CA THR A 41 16.95 10.99 -14.50
C THR A 41 17.96 10.25 -13.62
N ASN A 42 18.32 10.82 -12.47
CA ASN A 42 19.31 10.23 -11.57
C ASN A 42 18.63 9.58 -10.35
N PRO A 43 18.61 8.24 -10.24
CA PRO A 43 18.00 7.54 -9.10
C PRO A 43 18.70 7.83 -7.77
N GLU A 44 19.98 8.24 -7.78
CA GLU A 44 20.70 8.57 -6.55
C GLU A 44 20.21 9.86 -5.86
N MET A 45 19.33 10.62 -6.51
CA MET A 45 18.61 11.73 -5.88
C MET A 45 17.55 11.26 -4.87
N LEU A 46 17.17 9.97 -4.93
CA LEU A 46 16.25 9.37 -3.98
C LEU A 46 16.99 8.97 -2.69
N GLU A 47 16.55 9.51 -1.58
CA GLU A 47 16.95 9.07 -0.25
C GLU A 47 15.80 8.25 0.36
N ILE A 48 15.98 6.93 0.44
CA ILE A 48 14.96 6.02 0.97
C ILE A 48 15.00 6.06 2.49
N ASN A 49 13.85 6.38 3.10
CA ASN A 49 13.68 6.55 4.54
C ASN A 49 12.55 5.66 5.08
N THR A 50 12.45 4.42 4.58
CA THR A 50 11.42 3.48 5.02
C THR A 50 11.55 3.17 6.51
N LEU A 51 10.44 3.20 7.24
CA LEU A 51 10.39 2.95 8.68
C LEU A 51 10.58 1.46 8.99
N GLU A 52 11.84 1.01 9.11
CA GLU A 52 12.15 -0.39 9.48
C GLU A 52 11.89 -0.71 10.96
N ASN A 53 12.00 0.29 11.85
CA ASN A 53 12.04 0.13 13.30
C ASN A 53 11.06 1.04 14.04
N ALA A 54 9.83 1.21 13.59
CA ALA A 54 8.83 1.88 14.41
C ALA A 54 8.54 1.04 15.65
N ILE A 55 9.03 1.48 16.80
CA ILE A 55 8.97 0.80 18.11
C ILE A 55 7.50 0.61 18.58
N TYR A 56 6.54 1.28 17.99
CA TYR A 56 5.13 1.18 18.30
C TYR A 56 4.37 0.40 17.21
N MET A 57 4.00 -0.84 17.56
CA MET A 57 2.93 -1.63 16.93
C MET A 57 3.09 -1.91 15.43
N SER A 58 4.07 -2.72 15.02
CA SER A 58 4.07 -3.39 13.67
C SER A 58 3.52 -2.56 12.48
N MET A 59 3.52 -1.25 12.57
CA MET A 59 3.10 -0.33 11.53
C MET A 59 4.32 0.10 10.74
N LYS A 60 4.50 -0.51 9.57
CA LYS A 60 5.46 -0.09 8.56
C LYS A 60 4.67 0.51 7.41
N ASN A 61 5.15 1.61 6.83
CA ASN A 61 4.70 2.02 5.50
C ASN A 61 5.45 1.22 4.44
N ASP A 62 4.87 1.05 3.26
CA ASP A 62 5.48 0.23 2.22
C ASP A 62 6.76 0.87 1.68
N VAL A 63 6.71 2.10 1.22
CA VAL A 63 7.88 2.85 0.74
C VAL A 63 7.80 4.31 1.16
N SER A 64 8.87 4.86 1.76
CA SER A 64 9.02 6.29 1.95
C SER A 64 10.41 6.77 1.52
N PHE A 65 10.45 7.95 0.92
CA PHE A 65 11.68 8.52 0.38
C PHE A 65 11.63 10.05 0.30
N LEU A 66 12.81 10.64 0.34
CA LEU A 66 13.04 12.06 0.10
C LEU A 66 13.56 12.28 -1.32
N ILE A 67 13.01 13.28 -1.98
CA ILE A 67 13.55 13.84 -3.21
C ILE A 67 13.22 15.34 -3.26
N ASP A 68 14.23 16.17 -3.47
CA ASP A 68 14.07 17.62 -3.63
C ASP A 68 13.20 18.26 -2.51
N SER A 69 13.55 17.96 -1.25
CA SER A 69 12.84 18.42 -0.02
C SER A 69 11.37 18.00 0.06
N ARG A 70 10.96 16.97 -0.69
CA ARG A 70 9.64 16.34 -0.62
C ARG A 70 9.76 14.95 -0.03
N LEU A 71 8.96 14.69 0.99
CA LEU A 71 8.88 13.38 1.64
C LEU A 71 7.64 12.64 1.13
N SER A 72 7.86 11.68 0.25
CA SER A 72 6.77 10.86 -0.32
C SER A 72 6.59 9.60 0.50
N LEU A 73 5.35 9.33 0.89
CA LEU A 73 4.93 8.09 1.56
C LEU A 73 3.95 7.37 0.63
N TYR A 74 4.38 6.21 0.15
CA TYR A 74 3.62 5.35 -0.76
C TYR A 74 3.14 4.11 -0.02
N GLU A 75 1.85 3.81 -0.16
CA GLU A 75 1.19 2.62 0.39
C GLU A 75 0.51 1.86 -0.73
N HIS A 76 0.69 0.56 -0.75
CA HIS A 76 -0.06 -0.36 -1.59
C HIS A 76 -1.23 -0.94 -0.80
N GLN A 77 -2.40 -1.02 -1.42
CA GLN A 77 -3.61 -1.54 -0.78
C GLN A 77 -4.38 -2.47 -1.72
N SER A 78 -4.42 -3.75 -1.40
CA SER A 78 -5.28 -4.73 -2.06
C SER A 78 -6.71 -4.74 -1.49
N THR A 79 -6.92 -4.09 -0.35
CA THR A 79 -8.24 -3.93 0.27
C THR A 79 -8.43 -2.48 0.68
N TYR A 80 -9.53 -1.87 0.25
CA TYR A 80 -9.86 -0.49 0.63
C TYR A 80 -9.95 -0.33 2.15
N SER A 81 -9.27 0.67 2.70
CA SER A 81 -9.35 1.04 4.10
C SER A 81 -9.57 2.55 4.25
N PRO A 82 -10.67 3.00 4.87
CA PRO A 82 -10.89 4.41 5.13
C PRO A 82 -9.93 4.98 6.19
N ASN A 83 -9.24 4.13 6.95
CA ASN A 83 -8.37 4.52 8.07
C ASN A 83 -6.93 4.90 7.64
N LEU A 84 -6.65 4.91 6.34
CA LEU A 84 -5.32 5.26 5.82
C LEU A 84 -4.83 6.66 6.24
N PRO A 85 -5.67 7.72 6.31
CA PRO A 85 -5.21 9.02 6.78
C PRO A 85 -4.65 9.00 8.20
N VAL A 86 -5.23 8.22 9.13
CA VAL A 86 -4.68 8.05 10.49
C VAL A 86 -3.35 7.28 10.44
N ARG A 87 -3.24 6.26 9.61
CA ARG A 87 -1.98 5.52 9.45
C ARG A 87 -0.88 6.45 8.93
N PHE A 88 -1.14 7.25 7.92
CA PHE A 88 -0.19 8.24 7.39
C PHE A 88 0.19 9.29 8.44
N LEU A 89 -0.75 9.76 9.25
CA LEU A 89 -0.46 10.68 10.36
C LEU A 89 0.57 10.08 11.34
N LEU A 90 0.41 8.80 11.69
CA LEU A 90 1.34 8.10 12.57
C LEU A 90 2.71 7.89 11.91
N TYR A 91 2.74 7.54 10.61
CA TYR A 91 3.98 7.38 9.87
C TYR A 91 4.75 8.69 9.75
N ILE A 92 4.09 9.77 9.33
CA ILE A 92 4.76 11.07 9.17
C ILE A 92 5.24 11.64 10.52
N SER A 93 4.49 11.43 11.60
CA SER A 93 4.91 11.81 12.94
C SER A 93 6.21 11.09 13.34
N SER A 94 6.33 9.80 13.07
CA SER A 94 7.54 9.02 13.34
C SER A 94 8.72 9.48 12.49
N LEU A 95 8.50 9.74 11.19
CA LEU A 95 9.54 10.24 10.29
C LEU A 95 10.02 11.64 10.71
N TYR A 96 9.12 12.56 11.01
CA TYR A 96 9.50 13.89 11.49
C TYR A 96 10.20 13.83 12.84
N SER A 97 9.79 12.95 13.75
CA SER A 97 10.49 12.72 15.01
C SER A 97 11.94 12.25 14.79
N SER A 98 12.17 11.40 13.79
CA SER A 98 13.52 10.98 13.42
C SER A 98 14.33 12.10 12.81
N ILE A 99 13.77 12.84 11.85
CA ILE A 99 14.43 13.95 11.15
C ILE A 99 14.81 15.07 12.13
N THR A 100 13.94 15.36 13.11
CA THR A 100 14.13 16.47 14.06
C THR A 100 14.91 16.08 15.31
N ARG A 101 15.38 14.84 15.45
CA ARG A 101 16.04 14.34 16.66
C ARG A 101 17.19 15.20 17.14
N GLU A 102 18.03 15.69 16.19
CA GLU A 102 19.21 16.51 16.47
C GLU A 102 18.90 18.03 16.40
N MET A 103 17.63 18.42 16.18
CA MET A 103 17.22 19.80 16.01
C MET A 103 16.70 20.40 17.32
N ASN A 104 17.03 21.68 17.57
CA ASN A 104 16.52 22.40 18.75
C ASN A 104 15.12 22.94 18.49
N LEU A 105 14.09 22.14 18.78
CA LEU A 105 12.68 22.53 18.61
C LEU A 105 12.20 23.61 19.60
N TYR A 106 12.96 23.88 20.65
CA TYR A 106 12.66 24.90 21.66
C TYR A 106 13.41 26.21 21.42
N GLY A 107 14.19 26.27 20.35
CA GLY A 107 14.93 27.47 19.97
C GLY A 107 14.03 28.54 19.32
N THR A 108 14.59 29.70 19.09
CA THR A 108 13.86 30.84 18.44
C THR A 108 13.91 30.78 16.91
N LYS A 109 14.75 29.89 16.34
CA LYS A 109 14.86 29.70 14.89
C LYS A 109 13.87 28.63 14.43
N ALA A 110 13.08 28.94 13.39
CA ALA A 110 12.19 27.96 12.77
C ALA A 110 12.95 26.76 12.20
N VAL A 111 12.43 25.57 12.39
CA VAL A 111 12.92 24.34 11.81
C VAL A 111 12.21 24.10 10.48
N GLU A 112 12.95 23.79 9.44
CA GLU A 112 12.41 23.43 8.14
C GLU A 112 12.17 21.92 8.06
N LEU A 113 10.96 21.53 7.63
CA LEU A 113 10.58 20.14 7.44
C LEU A 113 10.31 19.88 5.96
N PRO A 114 10.64 18.68 5.45
CA PRO A 114 10.28 18.30 4.09
C PRO A 114 8.74 18.23 3.94
N LEU A 115 8.25 18.69 2.79
CA LEU A 115 6.82 18.68 2.48
C LEU A 115 6.34 17.23 2.26
N PRO A 116 5.34 16.73 3.02
CA PRO A 116 4.88 15.35 2.90
C PRO A 116 3.86 15.19 1.76
N TYR A 117 3.95 14.05 1.07
CA TYR A 117 2.98 13.58 0.07
C TYR A 117 2.55 12.15 0.41
N PHE A 118 1.23 11.92 0.43
CA PHE A 118 0.64 10.63 0.78
C PHE A 118 -0.09 10.05 -0.42
N MET A 119 0.41 8.91 -0.91
CA MET A 119 -0.12 8.24 -2.08
C MET A 119 -0.49 6.80 -1.75
N ILE A 120 -1.64 6.35 -2.26
CA ILE A 120 -2.15 5.01 -2.10
C ILE A 120 -2.32 4.41 -3.50
N PHE A 121 -1.68 3.29 -3.75
CA PHE A 121 -1.84 2.51 -4.97
C PHE A 121 -2.80 1.35 -4.67
N TYR A 122 -4.03 1.51 -5.13
CA TYR A 122 -5.11 0.55 -4.88
C TYR A 122 -5.26 -0.42 -6.04
N ASN A 123 -5.18 -1.71 -5.76
CA ASN A 123 -5.42 -2.76 -6.74
C ASN A 123 -6.42 -3.82 -6.25
N GLY A 124 -7.30 -3.50 -5.29
CA GLY A 124 -8.28 -4.43 -4.74
C GLY A 124 -9.42 -4.78 -5.71
N GLU A 125 -10.25 -5.76 -5.31
CA GLU A 125 -11.41 -6.20 -6.09
C GLU A 125 -12.64 -5.30 -5.95
N GLN A 126 -12.74 -4.50 -4.87
CA GLN A 126 -13.82 -3.55 -4.71
C GLN A 126 -13.71 -2.47 -5.78
N GLU A 127 -14.80 -2.17 -6.46
CA GLU A 127 -14.81 -1.11 -7.47
C GLU A 127 -14.59 0.25 -6.80
N GLU A 128 -13.54 0.94 -7.21
CA GLU A 128 -13.16 2.26 -6.75
C GLU A 128 -12.84 3.16 -7.95
N PRO A 129 -13.08 4.47 -7.87
CA PRO A 129 -12.79 5.39 -8.97
C PRO A 129 -11.28 5.45 -9.26
N ASP A 130 -10.91 5.98 -10.44
CA ASP A 130 -9.52 6.16 -10.84
C ASP A 130 -8.71 6.91 -9.80
N LYS A 131 -9.33 7.94 -9.19
CA LYS A 131 -8.72 8.77 -8.15
C LYS A 131 -9.74 9.08 -7.05
N LYS A 132 -9.29 8.95 -5.79
CA LYS A 132 -10.07 9.31 -4.61
C LYS A 132 -9.17 10.02 -3.59
N ILE A 133 -9.70 11.05 -2.95
CA ILE A 133 -9.02 11.74 -1.86
C ILE A 133 -9.59 11.24 -0.55
N LEU A 134 -8.73 10.74 0.32
CA LEU A 134 -9.07 10.35 1.68
C LEU A 134 -8.59 11.43 2.63
N ARG A 135 -9.48 11.90 3.50
CA ARG A 135 -9.20 12.99 4.45
C ARG A 135 -9.22 12.49 5.89
N LEU A 136 -8.31 13.02 6.69
CA LEU A 136 -8.30 12.76 8.12
C LEU A 136 -9.60 13.27 8.78
N SER A 137 -10.12 14.39 8.30
CA SER A 137 -11.39 14.97 8.77
C SER A 137 -12.61 14.06 8.55
N ASP A 138 -12.55 13.13 7.60
CA ASP A 138 -13.62 12.16 7.38
C ASP A 138 -13.78 11.19 8.57
N LEU A 139 -12.72 11.03 9.37
CA LEU A 139 -12.66 10.12 10.51
C LEU A 139 -13.01 10.79 11.84
N TYR A 140 -13.14 12.12 11.88
CA TYR A 140 -13.53 12.81 13.11
C TYR A 140 -15.00 12.54 13.45
N SER A 141 -15.27 12.23 14.70
CA SER A 141 -16.62 12.00 15.22
C SER A 141 -17.51 13.26 15.17
N VAL A 142 -16.89 14.43 15.21
CA VAL A 142 -17.57 15.73 15.10
C VAL A 142 -17.10 16.45 13.83
N LYS A 143 -18.04 16.87 13.00
CA LYS A 143 -17.74 17.65 11.79
C LYS A 143 -17.70 19.14 12.13
N ALA A 144 -16.76 19.85 11.52
CA ALA A 144 -16.54 21.29 11.71
C ALA A 144 -16.32 21.98 10.34
N GLU A 145 -16.50 23.28 10.27
CA GLU A 145 -16.21 24.05 9.06
C GLU A 145 -14.71 24.14 8.77
N LYS A 146 -13.89 24.10 9.82
CA LYS A 146 -12.42 24.14 9.73
C LYS A 146 -11.81 23.17 10.74
N TYR A 147 -10.80 22.47 10.29
CA TYR A 147 -10.03 21.53 11.11
C TYR A 147 -8.63 22.12 11.41
N ASN A 148 -8.18 22.00 12.66
CA ASN A 148 -6.84 22.42 13.05
C ASN A 148 -5.77 21.38 12.64
N LEU A 149 -6.19 20.14 12.44
CA LEU A 149 -5.34 19.07 11.93
C LEU A 149 -6.05 18.43 10.75
N GLU A 150 -5.46 18.49 9.59
CA GLU A 150 -5.93 17.86 8.35
C GLU A 150 -4.78 17.16 7.64
N LEU A 151 -5.10 16.04 7.01
CA LEU A 151 -4.21 15.29 6.15
C LEU A 151 -5.04 14.76 4.98
N GLU A 152 -4.56 14.96 3.78
CA GLU A 152 -5.16 14.40 2.56
C GLU A 152 -4.23 13.36 1.95
N ALA A 153 -4.75 12.16 1.68
CA ALA A 153 -4.05 11.12 0.94
C ALA A 153 -4.75 10.88 -0.40
N VAL A 154 -3.97 10.78 -1.45
CA VAL A 154 -4.47 10.51 -2.81
C VAL A 154 -4.41 9.02 -3.08
N MET A 155 -5.56 8.39 -3.30
CA MET A 155 -5.66 7.01 -3.76
C MET A 155 -5.81 6.97 -5.28
N LEU A 156 -4.96 6.18 -5.92
CA LEU A 156 -4.97 5.90 -7.36
C LEU A 156 -5.32 4.43 -7.57
N ASN A 157 -6.37 4.16 -8.33
CA ASN A 157 -6.75 2.81 -8.71
C ASN A 157 -5.81 2.33 -9.82
N ILE A 158 -5.00 1.32 -9.54
CA ILE A 158 -4.02 0.76 -10.47
C ILE A 158 -4.46 -0.58 -11.08
N ASN A 159 -5.73 -0.93 -10.95
CA ASN A 159 -6.28 -2.09 -11.66
C ASN A 159 -6.26 -1.86 -13.18
N CYS A 160 -6.18 -2.95 -13.95
CA CYS A 160 -6.27 -2.89 -15.40
C CYS A 160 -7.55 -2.18 -15.86
N GLY A 161 -7.41 -1.20 -16.73
CA GLY A 161 -8.51 -0.36 -17.23
C GLY A 161 -8.62 1.02 -16.55
N HIS A 162 -8.02 1.19 -15.37
CA HIS A 162 -7.95 2.45 -14.62
C HIS A 162 -6.62 3.17 -14.88
N ASN A 163 -6.58 4.48 -14.67
CA ASN A 163 -5.37 5.32 -14.73
C ASN A 163 -4.38 4.92 -15.86
N ARG A 164 -4.91 4.73 -17.08
CA ARG A 164 -4.14 4.18 -18.21
C ARG A 164 -2.88 4.97 -18.53
N GLU A 165 -2.91 6.29 -18.40
CA GLU A 165 -1.75 7.14 -18.64
C GLU A 165 -0.65 6.88 -17.60
N LEU A 166 -1.01 6.76 -16.32
CA LEU A 166 -0.09 6.42 -15.25
C LEU A 166 0.57 5.06 -15.48
N LEU A 167 -0.25 4.04 -15.79
CA LEU A 167 0.24 2.67 -16.04
C LEU A 167 1.11 2.57 -17.31
N ALA A 168 0.86 3.41 -18.30
CA ALA A 168 1.69 3.49 -19.51
C ALA A 168 3.00 4.24 -19.26
N THR A 169 3.02 5.23 -18.35
CA THR A 169 4.20 6.04 -18.05
C THR A 169 5.14 5.34 -17.08
N SER A 170 4.61 4.61 -16.10
CA SER A 170 5.42 3.74 -15.22
C SER A 170 5.27 2.30 -15.68
N GLN A 171 6.26 1.82 -16.45
CA GLN A 171 6.26 0.48 -17.01
C GLN A 171 6.17 -0.58 -15.90
N THR A 172 6.99 -0.45 -14.85
CA THR A 172 6.99 -1.38 -13.71
C THR A 172 5.63 -1.45 -13.01
N LEU A 173 4.94 -0.31 -12.84
CA LEU A 173 3.59 -0.28 -12.24
C LEU A 173 2.56 -0.93 -13.16
N GLY A 174 2.63 -0.66 -14.47
CA GLY A 174 1.75 -1.26 -15.47
C GLY A 174 1.90 -2.79 -15.53
N GLU A 175 3.14 -3.28 -15.56
CA GLU A 175 3.45 -4.71 -15.54
C GLU A 175 3.00 -5.38 -14.22
N TYR A 176 3.13 -4.70 -13.09
CA TYR A 176 2.61 -5.16 -11.81
C TYR A 176 1.07 -5.28 -11.80
N ALA A 177 0.38 -4.27 -12.33
CA ALA A 177 -1.08 -4.30 -12.47
C ALA A 177 -1.55 -5.48 -13.34
N GLU A 178 -0.83 -5.77 -14.42
CA GLU A 178 -1.14 -6.89 -15.31
C GLU A 178 -0.88 -8.24 -14.66
N TYR A 179 0.25 -8.39 -13.96
CA TYR A 179 0.57 -9.60 -13.19
C TYR A 179 -0.53 -9.92 -12.16
N THR A 180 -0.92 -8.94 -11.34
CA THR A 180 -1.94 -9.14 -10.31
C THR A 180 -3.33 -9.45 -10.90
N ALA A 181 -3.67 -8.84 -12.04
CA ALA A 181 -4.91 -9.15 -12.76
C ALA A 181 -4.94 -10.59 -13.27
N ARG A 182 -3.79 -11.13 -13.74
CA ARG A 182 -3.67 -12.54 -14.17
C ARG A 182 -3.82 -13.50 -13.00
N VAL A 183 -3.14 -13.24 -11.89
CA VAL A 183 -3.30 -14.06 -10.67
C VAL A 183 -4.77 -14.13 -10.27
N ARG A 184 -5.46 -12.98 -10.20
CA ARG A 184 -6.89 -12.93 -9.85
C ARG A 184 -7.78 -13.64 -10.85
N LYS A 185 -7.47 -13.55 -12.14
CA LYS A 185 -8.21 -14.26 -13.18
C LYS A 185 -8.11 -15.77 -12.98
N TYR A 186 -6.90 -16.29 -12.83
CA TYR A 186 -6.69 -17.74 -12.69
C TYR A 186 -7.17 -18.29 -11.35
N ALA A 187 -7.07 -17.52 -10.26
CA ALA A 187 -7.57 -17.93 -8.95
C ALA A 187 -9.11 -18.11 -8.89
N LYS A 188 -9.84 -17.67 -9.92
CA LYS A 188 -11.29 -17.98 -10.10
C LYS A 188 -11.54 -19.34 -10.77
N GLU A 189 -10.54 -19.88 -11.45
CA GLU A 189 -10.67 -21.07 -12.32
C GLU A 189 -9.92 -22.28 -11.76
N MET A 190 -8.92 -22.08 -10.90
CA MET A 190 -8.05 -23.14 -10.37
C MET A 190 -7.59 -22.83 -8.95
N GLU A 191 -6.89 -23.79 -8.33
CA GLU A 191 -6.30 -23.59 -6.99
C GLU A 191 -5.27 -22.45 -7.00
N LEU A 192 -5.18 -21.71 -5.89
CA LEU A 192 -4.41 -20.48 -5.81
C LEU A 192 -2.92 -20.67 -6.14
N GLU A 193 -2.32 -21.74 -5.65
CA GLU A 193 -0.90 -22.02 -5.95
C GLU A 193 -0.66 -22.23 -7.44
N GLU A 194 -1.56 -22.98 -8.10
CA GLU A 194 -1.51 -23.24 -9.54
C GLU A 194 -1.75 -21.95 -10.34
N ALA A 195 -2.69 -21.12 -9.88
CA ALA A 195 -3.00 -19.83 -10.48
C ALA A 195 -1.79 -18.88 -10.46
N VAL A 196 -1.09 -18.82 -9.34
CA VAL A 196 0.11 -17.98 -9.17
C VAL A 196 1.26 -18.52 -10.04
N ASP A 197 1.51 -19.83 -10.03
CA ASP A 197 2.57 -20.43 -10.86
C ASP A 197 2.32 -20.15 -12.35
N ARG A 198 1.10 -20.34 -12.81
CA ARG A 198 0.71 -20.07 -14.20
C ARG A 198 0.87 -18.59 -14.55
N ALA A 199 0.42 -17.68 -13.69
CA ALA A 199 0.57 -16.24 -13.92
C ALA A 199 2.05 -15.83 -14.02
N ILE A 200 2.91 -16.36 -13.14
CA ILE A 200 4.36 -16.11 -13.17
C ILE A 200 4.97 -16.62 -14.50
N GLU A 201 4.65 -17.85 -14.92
CA GLU A 201 5.22 -18.43 -16.14
C GLU A 201 4.80 -17.67 -17.40
N GLU A 202 3.53 -17.32 -17.53
CA GLU A 202 3.04 -16.54 -18.65
C GLU A 202 3.64 -15.12 -18.67
N CYS A 203 3.72 -14.45 -17.51
CA CYS A 203 4.34 -13.13 -17.41
C CYS A 203 5.82 -13.16 -17.82
N ILE A 204 6.59 -14.17 -17.39
CA ILE A 204 7.98 -14.36 -17.81
C ILE A 204 8.08 -14.55 -19.32
N GLN A 205 7.22 -15.39 -19.92
CA GLN A 205 7.22 -15.66 -21.37
C GLN A 205 6.92 -14.40 -22.17
N GLU A 206 5.99 -13.60 -21.72
CA GLU A 206 5.57 -12.36 -22.41
C GLU A 206 6.46 -11.15 -22.08
N GLY A 207 7.40 -11.27 -21.15
CA GLY A 207 8.35 -10.22 -20.78
C GLY A 207 7.88 -9.29 -19.66
N ILE A 208 6.72 -9.58 -19.06
CA ILE A 208 6.10 -8.80 -17.99
C ILE A 208 6.82 -9.11 -16.69
N LEU A 209 7.39 -8.10 -16.03
CA LEU A 209 8.22 -8.23 -14.82
C LEU A 209 9.29 -9.33 -14.94
N ARG A 210 9.69 -9.71 -16.16
CA ARG A 210 10.53 -10.90 -16.44
C ARG A 210 11.74 -10.98 -15.52
N LYS A 211 12.59 -9.95 -15.49
CA LYS A 211 13.83 -9.96 -14.70
C LYS A 211 13.57 -10.14 -13.20
N PHE A 212 12.50 -9.53 -12.71
CA PHE A 212 12.10 -9.61 -11.32
C PHE A 212 11.58 -11.01 -10.99
N LEU A 213 10.66 -11.55 -11.79
CA LEU A 213 10.04 -12.85 -11.57
C LEU A 213 11.03 -14.01 -11.74
N GLU A 214 11.94 -13.95 -12.72
CA GLU A 214 13.01 -14.95 -12.87
C GLU A 214 13.94 -14.98 -11.65
N LYS A 215 14.31 -13.81 -11.13
CA LYS A 215 15.21 -13.69 -9.98
C LYS A 215 14.53 -14.08 -8.66
N ASN A 216 13.26 -13.74 -8.48
CA ASN A 216 12.55 -13.84 -7.21
C ASN A 216 11.33 -14.79 -7.26
N LYS A 217 11.35 -15.82 -8.13
CA LYS A 217 10.18 -16.68 -8.42
C LYS A 217 9.51 -17.24 -7.15
N MET A 218 10.28 -17.80 -6.24
CA MET A 218 9.76 -18.40 -5.00
C MET A 218 9.19 -17.35 -4.03
N GLU A 219 9.85 -16.22 -3.90
CA GLU A 219 9.40 -15.13 -3.04
C GLU A 219 8.13 -14.50 -3.61
N ALA A 220 8.10 -14.23 -4.91
CA ALA A 220 6.93 -13.70 -5.59
C ALA A 220 5.72 -14.66 -5.47
N LYS A 221 5.94 -15.99 -5.60
CA LYS A 221 4.89 -16.97 -5.37
C LYS A 221 4.35 -16.90 -3.94
N ASN A 222 5.22 -16.97 -2.95
CA ASN A 222 4.83 -16.97 -1.54
C ASN A 222 4.10 -15.69 -1.16
N MET A 223 4.56 -14.54 -1.65
CA MET A 223 3.92 -13.25 -1.39
C MET A 223 2.55 -13.14 -2.05
N SER A 224 2.41 -13.55 -3.32
CA SER A 224 1.12 -13.54 -4.00
C SER A 224 0.08 -14.41 -3.31
N ILE A 225 0.47 -15.60 -2.86
CA ILE A 225 -0.41 -16.49 -2.10
C ILE A 225 -0.82 -15.81 -0.78
N PHE A 226 0.14 -15.24 -0.06
CA PHE A 226 -0.14 -14.57 1.21
C PHE A 226 -1.05 -13.35 1.04
N GLU A 227 -0.80 -12.49 0.06
CA GLU A 227 -1.62 -11.30 -0.23
C GLU A 227 -3.06 -11.71 -0.57
N TYR A 228 -3.23 -12.72 -1.42
CA TYR A 228 -4.54 -13.20 -1.83
C TYR A 228 -5.32 -13.85 -0.67
N ASP A 229 -4.68 -14.66 0.15
CA ASP A 229 -5.30 -15.27 1.34
C ASP A 229 -5.71 -14.19 2.35
N GLN A 230 -4.90 -13.16 2.53
CA GLN A 230 -5.23 -12.02 3.39
C GLN A 230 -6.45 -11.24 2.86
N GLU A 231 -6.49 -10.96 1.55
CA GLU A 231 -7.66 -10.34 0.91
C GLU A 231 -8.93 -11.17 1.15
N ARG A 232 -8.85 -12.47 0.95
CA ARG A 232 -9.95 -13.40 1.15
C ARG A 232 -10.42 -13.42 2.61
N HIS A 233 -9.51 -13.46 3.56
CA HIS A 233 -9.82 -13.45 5.00
C HIS A 233 -10.55 -12.16 5.41
N ILE A 234 -10.04 -11.00 5.00
CA ILE A 234 -10.67 -9.70 5.28
C ILE A 234 -12.07 -9.62 4.65
N LYS A 235 -12.25 -10.18 3.46
CA LYS A 235 -13.56 -10.23 2.77
C LYS A 235 -14.56 -11.10 3.53
N MET A 236 -14.13 -12.23 4.08
CA MET A 236 -14.97 -13.09 4.92
C MET A 236 -15.35 -12.41 6.23
N GLU A 237 -14.42 -11.80 6.96
CA GLU A 237 -14.70 -11.06 8.18
C GLU A 237 -15.71 -9.92 7.96
N ARG A 238 -15.59 -9.19 6.84
CA ARG A 238 -16.56 -8.14 6.48
C ARG A 238 -17.95 -8.70 6.19
N ALA A 239 -18.05 -9.83 5.49
CA ALA A 239 -19.33 -10.48 5.20
C ALA A 239 -20.00 -10.96 6.49
N GLU A 240 -19.25 -11.51 7.43
CA GLU A 240 -19.75 -11.92 8.75
C GLU A 240 -20.21 -10.71 9.58
N ALA A 241 -19.45 -9.62 9.63
CA ALA A 241 -19.81 -8.40 10.34
C ALA A 241 -21.12 -7.78 9.81
N VAL A 242 -21.32 -7.78 8.49
CA VAL A 242 -22.57 -7.32 7.86
C VAL A 242 -23.75 -8.23 8.25
N SER A 243 -23.54 -9.54 8.29
CA SER A 243 -24.55 -10.52 8.72
C SER A 243 -24.99 -10.28 10.17
N TYR A 244 -24.05 -10.02 11.09
CA TYR A 244 -24.34 -9.73 12.50
C TYR A 244 -25.12 -8.43 12.68
N THR A 245 -24.84 -7.38 11.91
CA THR A 245 -25.58 -6.11 11.99
C THR A 245 -27.01 -6.22 11.50
N HIS A 246 -27.28 -7.10 10.55
CA HIS A 246 -28.67 -7.38 10.10
C HIS A 246 -29.49 -8.22 11.09
N LEU A 247 -28.84 -9.03 11.91
CA LEU A 247 -29.51 -9.85 12.93
C LEU A 247 -29.79 -9.10 14.24
N THR A 248 -29.17 -7.96 14.48
CA THR A 248 -29.26 -7.20 15.75
C THR A 248 -30.06 -5.90 15.67
N LEU A 249 -30.71 -5.60 14.55
CA LEU A 249 -31.67 -4.49 14.51
C LEU A 249 -32.92 -4.90 15.28
N PRO A 250 -33.26 -4.26 16.42
CA PRO A 250 -34.52 -4.50 17.09
C PRO A 250 -35.67 -4.04 16.16
N THR A 251 -36.56 -4.93 15.81
CA THR A 251 -37.86 -4.54 15.32
C THR A 251 -38.52 -3.77 16.47
N SER A 252 -38.50 -2.46 16.41
CA SER A 252 -39.37 -1.64 17.26
C SER A 252 -40.77 -1.87 16.81
N ASP A 253 -41.46 -2.79 17.48
CA ASP A 253 -42.91 -2.91 17.39
C ASP A 253 -43.53 -1.59 17.83
N LEU A 254 -44.19 -0.96 16.87
CA LEU A 254 -45.09 0.14 17.10
C LEU A 254 -46.30 -0.40 17.88
N VAL A 255 -46.47 0.11 19.10
CA VAL A 255 -47.80 0.17 19.78
C VAL A 255 -48.07 1.64 20.06
#